data_d84dac2d9db15c77047e30c34fc576ff
#
_entry.id   d84dac2d9db15c77047e30c34fc576ff
#
_cell.length_a   1.000
_cell.length_b   1.000
_cell.length_c   1.000
_cell.angle_alpha   90.00
_cell.angle_beta   90.00
_cell.angle_gamma   90.00
#
_symmetry.space_group_name_H-M   'P 1'
#
loop_
_entity.id
_entity.type
_entity.pdbx_description
1 polymer ?
#
loop_
_entity_poly.entity_id
_entity_poly.type
_entity_poly.pdbx_seq_one_letter_code
_entity_poly.pdbx_strand_id
1 'polypeptide(L)'
;MTTIRMSAAKPAAALVLALGLSACAAPPPPPVVVDPYAGTAGGGAVYTGEAPAGSLNGTAEYFRTNVGDTVLFDRDQTTLNDGARTVLARQADWLQQNGSFSTVIQGHSDEQGTREFNLALGARRAGAVQEYLISRGVGANWIRTVSYGKERPAATCSDESCFSQNRRVVTVVQPGAGT
;
A
#
# COMPACT_ATOMS: atom_id res chain seq x y z
N MET A 1 63.87 38.65 12.69
CA MET A 1 64.61 37.50 13.13
C MET A 1 64.27 37.22 14.57
N THR A 2 63.39 36.28 14.82
CA THR A 2 63.07 35.81 16.17
C THR A 2 62.63 34.36 16.10
N THR A 3 63.56 33.51 16.52
CA THR A 3 63.41 32.07 16.59
C THR A 3 62.67 31.66 17.82
N ILE A 4 61.53 30.93 17.63
CA ILE A 4 60.76 30.33 18.71
C ILE A 4 61.12 28.83 18.80
N ARG A 5 61.66 28.43 19.95
CA ARG A 5 62.04 27.06 20.29
C ARG A 5 60.76 26.22 20.59
N MET A 6 60.65 25.06 19.95
CA MET A 6 59.76 23.99 20.28
C MET A 6 60.22 23.27 21.56
N SER A 7 59.33 23.18 22.52
CA SER A 7 59.50 22.35 23.71
C SER A 7 58.59 21.11 23.58
N ALA A 8 59.23 19.93 23.57
CA ALA A 8 58.56 18.66 23.52
C ALA A 8 58.12 18.21 24.91
N ALA A 9 56.86 17.97 25.12
CA ALA A 9 56.34 17.31 26.31
C ALA A 9 55.75 15.93 25.90
N LYS A 10 56.27 14.88 26.49
CA LYS A 10 55.77 13.51 26.38
C LYS A 10 54.59 13.32 27.35
N PRO A 11 53.47 12.73 26.95
CA PRO A 11 52.53 12.19 27.92
C PRO A 11 52.69 10.67 28.07
N ALA A 12 52.59 10.25 29.31
CA ALA A 12 52.66 8.88 29.78
C ALA A 12 51.44 8.05 29.31
N ALA A 13 51.73 6.79 28.99
CA ALA A 13 50.76 5.78 28.66
C ALA A 13 49.97 5.35 29.91
N ALA A 14 48.66 5.56 29.91
CA ALA A 14 47.72 4.92 30.83
C ALA A 14 46.96 3.81 30.08
N LEU A 15 47.30 2.57 30.42
CA LEU A 15 46.67 1.34 29.92
C LEU A 15 45.36 1.13 30.70
N VAL A 16 44.21 1.41 30.11
CA VAL A 16 42.90 1.07 30.66
C VAL A 16 42.42 -0.20 30.00
N LEU A 17 42.41 -1.29 30.74
CA LEU A 17 41.85 -2.57 30.39
C LEU A 17 40.32 -2.48 30.49
N ALA A 18 39.61 -2.31 29.39
CA ALA A 18 38.15 -2.41 29.32
C ALA A 18 37.75 -3.83 28.96
N LEU A 19 37.19 -4.57 29.92
CA LEU A 19 36.49 -5.84 29.64
C LEU A 19 35.24 -5.54 28.84
N GLY A 20 35.26 -5.90 27.56
CA GLY A 20 34.05 -5.85 26.71
C GLY A 20 33.11 -7.02 27.01
N LEU A 21 31.93 -6.74 27.58
CA LEU A 21 30.81 -7.66 27.52
C LEU A 21 30.30 -7.73 26.07
N SER A 22 30.63 -8.83 25.41
CA SER A 22 30.08 -9.17 24.10
C SER A 22 28.58 -9.51 24.28
N ALA A 23 27.66 -8.57 24.06
CA ALA A 23 26.25 -8.85 23.93
C ALA A 23 26.02 -9.49 22.57
N CYS A 24 25.72 -10.79 22.55
CA CYS A 24 25.22 -11.48 21.36
C CYS A 24 23.84 -10.89 21.00
N ALA A 25 23.81 -9.93 20.10
CA ALA A 25 22.59 -9.50 19.45
C ALA A 25 22.15 -10.60 18.49
N ALA A 26 20.97 -11.17 18.71
CA ALA A 26 20.35 -12.11 17.79
C ALA A 26 20.11 -11.41 16.43
N PRO A 27 20.34 -12.09 15.28
CA PRO A 27 20.04 -11.51 13.99
C PRO A 27 18.54 -11.21 13.87
N PRO A 28 18.16 -10.12 13.19
CA PRO A 28 16.77 -9.81 12.94
C PRO A 28 16.11 -10.95 12.16
N PRO A 29 14.84 -11.30 12.46
CA PRO A 29 14.13 -12.32 11.70
C PRO A 29 14.04 -11.90 10.22
N PRO A 30 14.09 -12.87 9.28
CA PRO A 30 13.95 -12.56 7.87
C PRO A 30 12.59 -11.92 7.59
N PRO A 31 12.48 -11.03 6.57
CA PRO A 31 11.20 -10.44 6.21
C PRO A 31 10.21 -11.55 5.82
N VAL A 32 9.09 -11.59 6.51
CA VAL A 32 7.98 -12.48 6.17
C VAL A 32 7.41 -11.98 4.84
N VAL A 33 7.71 -12.69 3.76
CA VAL A 33 7.01 -12.49 2.49
C VAL A 33 5.61 -13.05 2.70
N VAL A 34 4.68 -12.19 3.06
CA VAL A 34 3.26 -12.55 3.11
C VAL A 34 2.80 -12.59 1.66
N ASP A 35 2.59 -13.78 1.14
CA ASP A 35 1.91 -13.95 -0.13
C ASP A 35 0.44 -13.49 0.08
N PRO A 36 -0.01 -12.37 -0.51
CA PRO A 36 -1.38 -11.88 -0.30
C PRO A 36 -2.43 -12.80 -0.91
N TYR A 37 -2.04 -13.93 -1.44
CA TYR A 37 -2.91 -14.88 -2.16
C TYR A 37 -2.84 -16.33 -1.66
N ALA A 38 -2.21 -16.62 -0.54
CA ALA A 38 -2.42 -17.93 0.10
C ALA A 38 -3.87 -17.98 0.59
N GLY A 39 -4.76 -18.37 -0.30
CA GLY A 39 -6.16 -18.66 -0.01
C GLY A 39 -6.25 -19.81 0.98
N THR A 40 -6.73 -19.51 2.16
CA THR A 40 -7.69 -20.25 2.94
C THR A 40 -7.51 -21.70 3.30
N ALA A 41 -7.33 -21.94 4.53
CA ALA A 41 -8.29 -22.65 5.39
C ALA A 41 -7.80 -22.55 6.82
N GLY A 42 -8.56 -21.85 7.67
CA GLY A 42 -8.59 -22.07 9.10
C GLY A 42 -7.27 -21.83 9.85
N GLY A 43 -7.08 -20.64 10.38
CA GLY A 43 -6.03 -20.34 11.33
C GLY A 43 -5.86 -18.82 11.43
N GLY A 44 -6.65 -18.17 12.29
CA GLY A 44 -6.52 -16.75 12.53
C GLY A 44 -5.12 -16.42 13.03
N ALA A 45 -4.30 -15.83 12.17
CA ALA A 45 -3.14 -15.10 12.62
C ALA A 45 -3.66 -13.83 13.29
N VAL A 46 -3.72 -13.85 14.60
CA VAL A 46 -3.96 -12.66 15.42
C VAL A 46 -2.76 -11.76 15.20
N TYR A 47 -2.94 -10.71 14.39
CA TYR A 47 -2.03 -9.58 14.38
C TYR A 47 -2.16 -8.85 15.73
N THR A 48 -1.31 -9.21 16.67
CA THR A 48 -1.07 -8.42 17.87
C THR A 48 -0.06 -7.31 17.58
N GLY A 49 -0.28 -6.57 16.51
CA GLY A 49 0.28 -5.25 16.34
C GLY A 49 -0.70 -4.29 17.00
N GLU A 50 -0.39 -3.88 18.22
CA GLU A 50 -1.12 -2.86 18.95
C GLU A 50 -1.16 -1.59 18.09
N ALA A 51 -2.25 -1.43 17.35
CA ALA A 51 -2.58 -0.15 16.76
C ALA A 51 -2.73 0.84 17.92
N PRO A 52 -2.17 2.06 17.84
CA PRO A 52 -2.40 3.04 18.89
C PRO A 52 -3.90 3.16 19.09
N ALA A 53 -4.35 3.09 20.35
CA ALA A 53 -5.74 3.17 20.76
C ALA A 53 -6.30 4.56 20.41
N GLY A 54 -6.71 4.73 19.16
CA GLY A 54 -7.25 5.94 18.60
C GLY A 54 -8.08 5.63 17.39
N SER A 55 -9.39 5.53 17.58
CA SER A 55 -10.41 5.47 16.55
C SER A 55 -10.33 4.25 15.62
N LEU A 56 -11.30 3.36 15.70
CA LEU A 56 -11.55 2.27 14.72
C LEU A 56 -11.57 2.78 13.28
N ASN A 57 -11.78 4.08 13.07
CA ASN A 57 -11.84 4.76 11.78
C ASN A 57 -10.50 4.81 11.04
N GLY A 58 -9.36 4.60 11.71
CA GLY A 58 -8.01 4.61 11.13
C GLY A 58 -7.50 3.23 10.74
N THR A 59 -8.35 2.26 10.41
CA THR A 59 -7.95 0.89 10.04
C THR A 59 -8.27 0.58 8.58
N ALA A 60 -7.50 -0.33 7.98
CA ALA A 60 -7.78 -0.83 6.63
C ALA A 60 -9.15 -1.54 6.56
N GLU A 61 -9.57 -2.17 7.65
CA GLU A 61 -10.90 -2.79 7.76
C GLU A 61 -12.02 -1.74 7.71
N TYR A 62 -11.87 -0.63 8.45
CA TYR A 62 -12.83 0.47 8.38
C TYR A 62 -12.89 1.07 6.97
N PHE A 63 -11.74 1.24 6.31
CA PHE A 63 -11.70 1.72 4.93
C PHE A 63 -12.55 0.83 4.02
N ARG A 64 -12.36 -0.48 4.10
CA ARG A 64 -13.07 -1.44 3.25
C ARG A 64 -14.58 -1.45 3.52
N THR A 65 -14.99 -1.45 4.79
CA THR A 65 -16.39 -1.68 5.18
C THR A 65 -17.23 -0.40 5.21
N ASN A 66 -16.65 0.74 5.55
CA ASN A 66 -17.39 1.99 5.78
C ASN A 66 -17.12 3.06 4.72
N VAL A 67 -15.88 3.17 4.22
CA VAL A 67 -15.54 4.11 3.16
C VAL A 67 -15.92 3.51 1.79
N GLY A 68 -15.66 2.22 1.62
CA GLY A 68 -15.83 1.47 0.38
C GLY A 68 -14.55 1.49 -0.46
N ASP A 69 -14.02 0.30 -0.73
CA ASP A 69 -12.75 0.12 -1.45
C ASP A 69 -12.94 -0.06 -2.97
N THR A 70 -14.15 -0.25 -3.44
CA THR A 70 -14.45 -0.68 -4.82
C THR A 70 -15.27 0.37 -5.56
N VAL A 71 -14.88 0.64 -6.81
CA VAL A 71 -15.66 1.42 -7.78
C VAL A 71 -15.88 0.61 -9.05
N LEU A 72 -17.08 0.74 -9.62
CA LEU A 72 -17.51 0.02 -10.80
C LEU A 72 -17.41 0.90 -12.05
N PHE A 73 -17.24 0.23 -13.20
CA PHE A 73 -17.16 0.86 -14.52
C PHE A 73 -18.18 0.27 -15.49
N ASP A 74 -18.63 1.10 -16.40
CA ASP A 74 -19.45 0.65 -17.51
C ASP A 74 -18.59 -0.16 -18.51
N ARG A 75 -19.28 -0.90 -19.39
CA ARG A 75 -18.62 -1.73 -20.39
C ARG A 75 -17.66 -0.90 -21.24
N ASP A 76 -16.43 -1.39 -21.37
CA ASP A 76 -15.33 -0.77 -22.13
C ASP A 76 -14.99 0.69 -21.72
N GLN A 77 -15.61 1.20 -20.65
CA GLN A 77 -15.36 2.55 -20.17
C GLN A 77 -14.21 2.61 -19.16
N THR A 78 -13.53 3.75 -19.19
CA THR A 78 -12.51 4.15 -18.21
C THR A 78 -12.89 5.45 -17.49
N THR A 79 -13.98 6.06 -17.89
CA THR A 79 -14.50 7.29 -17.29
C THR A 79 -15.19 7.01 -15.96
N LEU A 80 -14.88 7.82 -14.96
CA LEU A 80 -15.52 7.74 -13.66
C LEU A 80 -16.94 8.34 -13.73
N ASN A 81 -17.94 7.54 -13.46
CA ASN A 81 -19.32 8.01 -13.30
C ASN A 81 -19.52 8.69 -11.93
N ASP A 82 -20.68 9.28 -11.69
CA ASP A 82 -20.95 10.04 -10.46
C ASP A 82 -20.91 9.16 -9.20
N GLY A 83 -21.37 7.91 -9.31
CA GLY A 83 -21.28 6.93 -8.22
C GLY A 83 -19.82 6.63 -7.85
N ALA A 84 -18.98 6.38 -8.85
CA ALA A 84 -17.53 6.17 -8.65
C ALA A 84 -16.87 7.40 -8.03
N ARG A 85 -17.17 8.61 -8.52
CA ARG A 85 -16.65 9.87 -7.96
C ARG A 85 -17.06 10.08 -6.51
N THR A 86 -18.28 9.72 -6.14
CA THR A 86 -18.78 9.81 -4.76
C THR A 86 -18.01 8.89 -3.82
N VAL A 87 -17.74 7.64 -4.23
CA VAL A 87 -16.94 6.71 -3.44
C VAL A 87 -15.49 7.20 -3.34
N LEU A 88 -14.89 7.60 -4.47
CA LEU A 88 -13.51 8.08 -4.51
C LEU A 88 -13.29 9.36 -3.71
N ALA A 89 -14.28 10.24 -3.61
CA ALA A 89 -14.21 11.42 -2.75
C ALA A 89 -14.04 11.01 -1.29
N ARG A 90 -14.84 10.05 -0.80
CA ARG A 90 -14.71 9.51 0.57
C ARG A 90 -13.36 8.80 0.78
N GLN A 91 -12.88 8.07 -0.23
CA GLN A 91 -11.57 7.45 -0.18
C GLN A 91 -10.45 8.49 -0.04
N ALA A 92 -10.51 9.56 -0.83
CA ALA A 92 -9.54 10.64 -0.77
C ALA A 92 -9.53 11.32 0.60
N ASP A 93 -10.70 11.65 1.13
CA ASP A 93 -10.84 12.29 2.45
C ASP A 93 -10.25 11.39 3.56
N TRP A 94 -10.52 10.08 3.48
CA TRP A 94 -9.96 9.12 4.45
C TRP A 94 -8.44 8.99 4.31
N LEU A 95 -7.91 8.88 3.10
CA LEU A 95 -6.47 8.75 2.85
C LEU A 95 -5.70 9.99 3.31
N GLN A 96 -6.26 11.19 3.18
CA GLN A 96 -5.65 12.41 3.69
C GLN A 96 -5.59 12.45 5.22
N GLN A 97 -6.61 11.92 5.89
CA GLN A 97 -6.66 11.82 7.35
C GLN A 97 -5.76 10.70 7.90
N ASN A 98 -5.44 9.71 7.07
CA ASN A 98 -4.68 8.52 7.45
C ASN A 98 -3.40 8.39 6.58
N GLY A 99 -2.58 9.43 6.55
CA GLY A 99 -1.39 9.53 5.71
C GLY A 99 -0.28 8.50 5.96
N SER A 100 -0.43 7.63 6.97
CA SER A 100 0.47 6.50 7.22
C SER A 100 0.20 5.28 6.33
N PHE A 101 -0.85 5.30 5.51
CA PHE A 101 -1.18 4.20 4.61
C PHE A 101 -0.62 4.42 3.20
N SER A 102 -0.04 3.39 2.63
CA SER A 102 0.21 3.27 1.20
C SER A 102 -0.99 2.64 0.50
N THR A 103 -1.17 2.93 -0.78
CA THR A 103 -2.35 2.56 -1.54
C THR A 103 -1.96 1.81 -2.81
N VAL A 104 -2.57 0.67 -3.06
CA VAL A 104 -2.47 -0.07 -4.32
C VAL A 104 -3.82 -0.07 -5.01
N ILE A 105 -3.89 0.52 -6.19
CA ILE A 105 -5.09 0.59 -7.02
C ILE A 105 -5.05 -0.56 -8.02
N GLN A 106 -5.98 -1.50 -7.89
CA GLN A 106 -6.06 -2.72 -8.68
C GLN A 106 -7.16 -2.58 -9.73
N GLY A 107 -6.76 -2.58 -11.02
CA GLY A 107 -7.70 -2.48 -12.13
C GLY A 107 -8.11 -3.85 -12.67
N HIS A 108 -9.40 -4.01 -12.90
CA HIS A 108 -10.01 -5.23 -13.41
C HIS A 108 -10.95 -4.96 -14.59
N SER A 109 -11.19 -6.00 -15.36
CA SER A 109 -12.15 -6.03 -16.47
C SER A 109 -12.99 -7.30 -16.40
N ASP A 110 -14.06 -7.34 -17.20
CA ASP A 110 -14.80 -8.57 -17.42
C ASP A 110 -14.03 -9.53 -18.32
N GLU A 111 -14.55 -10.73 -18.55
CA GLU A 111 -13.89 -11.78 -19.32
C GLU A 111 -13.97 -11.61 -20.83
N GLN A 112 -14.68 -10.59 -21.34
CA GLN A 112 -14.85 -10.37 -22.78
C GLN A 112 -13.57 -9.79 -23.41
N GLY A 113 -13.21 -10.29 -24.58
CA GLY A 113 -12.03 -9.83 -25.31
C GLY A 113 -10.72 -10.56 -24.96
N THR A 114 -9.62 -10.09 -25.54
CA THR A 114 -8.30 -10.72 -25.35
C THR A 114 -7.71 -10.37 -23.98
N ARG A 115 -6.72 -11.15 -23.55
CA ARG A 115 -5.99 -10.92 -22.32
C ARG A 115 -5.27 -9.57 -22.34
N GLU A 116 -4.61 -9.26 -23.42
CA GLU A 116 -3.83 -8.03 -23.61
C GLU A 116 -4.73 -6.79 -23.57
N PHE A 117 -5.87 -6.86 -24.26
CA PHE A 117 -6.87 -5.79 -24.24
C PHE A 117 -7.36 -5.52 -22.81
N ASN A 118 -7.70 -6.58 -22.07
CA ASN A 118 -8.22 -6.49 -20.71
C ASN A 118 -7.18 -6.00 -19.71
N LEU A 119 -5.91 -6.40 -19.88
CA LEU A 119 -4.82 -5.88 -19.07
C LEU A 119 -4.65 -4.35 -19.27
N ALA A 120 -4.68 -3.91 -20.54
CA ALA A 120 -4.61 -2.49 -20.87
C ALA A 120 -5.84 -1.72 -20.36
N LEU A 121 -7.05 -2.29 -20.46
CA LEU A 121 -8.28 -1.67 -19.97
C LEU A 121 -8.25 -1.50 -18.44
N GLY A 122 -7.85 -2.55 -17.71
CA GLY A 122 -7.67 -2.49 -16.26
C GLY A 122 -6.63 -1.46 -15.84
N ALA A 123 -5.51 -1.35 -16.56
CA ALA A 123 -4.49 -0.33 -16.28
C ALA A 123 -5.03 1.10 -16.47
N ARG A 124 -5.79 1.35 -17.54
CA ARG A 124 -6.40 2.68 -17.78
C ARG A 124 -7.43 3.02 -16.71
N ARG A 125 -8.26 2.05 -16.24
CA ARG A 125 -9.20 2.25 -15.14
C ARG A 125 -8.47 2.60 -13.84
N ALA A 126 -7.42 1.85 -13.51
CA ALA A 126 -6.60 2.13 -12.32
C ALA A 126 -5.94 3.51 -12.40
N GLY A 127 -5.46 3.92 -13.59
CA GLY A 127 -4.91 5.25 -13.84
C GLY A 127 -5.94 6.36 -13.62
N ALA A 128 -7.16 6.20 -14.11
CA ALA A 128 -8.24 7.18 -13.91
C ALA A 128 -8.59 7.37 -12.41
N VAL A 129 -8.58 6.28 -11.64
CA VAL A 129 -8.77 6.37 -10.18
C VAL A 129 -7.58 7.04 -9.50
N GLN A 130 -6.35 6.71 -9.89
CA GLN A 130 -5.13 7.36 -9.37
C GLN A 130 -5.15 8.87 -9.63
N GLU A 131 -5.42 9.28 -10.85
CA GLU A 131 -5.50 10.71 -11.24
C GLU A 131 -6.56 11.45 -10.41
N TYR A 132 -7.72 10.83 -10.20
CA TYR A 132 -8.77 11.43 -9.37
C TYR A 132 -8.32 11.59 -7.92
N LEU A 133 -7.73 10.57 -7.29
CA LEU A 133 -7.25 10.65 -5.91
C LEU A 133 -6.15 11.71 -5.76
N ILE A 134 -5.22 11.81 -6.72
CA ILE A 134 -4.19 12.85 -6.74
C ILE A 134 -4.82 14.24 -6.88
N SER A 135 -5.81 14.41 -7.76
CA SER A 135 -6.52 15.68 -7.93
C SER A 135 -7.26 16.12 -6.68
N ARG A 136 -7.58 15.16 -5.79
CA ARG A 136 -8.20 15.38 -4.48
C ARG A 136 -7.18 15.60 -3.36
N GLY A 137 -5.87 15.64 -3.67
CA GLY A 137 -4.81 15.94 -2.71
C GLY A 137 -4.12 14.74 -2.07
N VAL A 138 -4.41 13.51 -2.52
CA VAL A 138 -3.66 12.33 -2.07
C VAL A 138 -2.27 12.33 -2.70
N GLY A 139 -1.23 12.13 -1.93
CA GLY A 139 0.16 12.16 -2.41
C GLY A 139 0.46 11.05 -3.42
N ALA A 140 0.96 11.41 -4.60
CA ALA A 140 1.22 10.47 -5.70
C ALA A 140 2.24 9.37 -5.33
N ASN A 141 3.20 9.67 -4.48
CA ASN A 141 4.23 8.74 -4.01
C ASN A 141 3.68 7.62 -3.09
N TRP A 142 2.49 7.79 -2.57
CA TRP A 142 1.80 6.79 -1.75
C TRP A 142 0.85 5.89 -2.56
N ILE A 143 0.72 6.13 -3.86
CA ILE A 143 -0.22 5.41 -4.72
C ILE A 143 0.55 4.60 -5.75
N ARG A 144 0.24 3.32 -5.87
CA ARG A 144 0.69 2.43 -6.94
C ARG A 144 -0.51 1.87 -7.69
N THR A 145 -0.34 1.62 -8.98
CA THR A 145 -1.36 0.97 -9.81
C THR A 145 -0.89 -0.40 -10.28
N VAL A 146 -1.82 -1.33 -10.36
CA VAL A 146 -1.61 -2.65 -10.97
C VAL A 146 -2.85 -3.04 -11.75
N SER A 147 -2.68 -3.71 -12.87
CA SER A 147 -3.79 -4.28 -13.62
C SER A 147 -3.74 -5.81 -13.55
N TYR A 148 -4.86 -6.39 -13.24
CA TYR A 148 -5.09 -7.84 -13.34
C TYR A 148 -5.93 -8.19 -14.57
N GLY A 149 -6.43 -7.18 -15.31
CA GLY A 149 -7.32 -7.43 -16.44
C GLY A 149 -8.47 -8.34 -16.03
N LYS A 150 -8.67 -9.43 -16.76
CA LYS A 150 -9.71 -10.43 -16.48
C LYS A 150 -9.25 -11.61 -15.63
N GLU A 151 -7.98 -11.63 -15.19
CA GLU A 151 -7.36 -12.79 -14.53
C GLU A 151 -7.85 -13.01 -13.08
N ARG A 152 -8.53 -12.03 -12.49
CA ARG A 152 -9.02 -12.09 -11.11
C ARG A 152 -10.48 -11.64 -11.05
N PRO A 153 -11.42 -12.47 -11.52
CA PRO A 153 -12.84 -12.14 -11.49
C PRO A 153 -13.37 -12.11 -10.07
N ALA A 154 -14.31 -11.20 -9.79
CA ALA A 154 -15.10 -11.18 -8.56
C ALA A 154 -16.27 -12.15 -8.63
N ALA A 155 -16.81 -12.34 -9.83
CA ALA A 155 -17.91 -13.24 -10.11
C ALA A 155 -17.63 -14.06 -11.38
N THR A 156 -18.01 -15.34 -11.41
CA THR A 156 -17.62 -16.32 -12.42
C THR A 156 -18.79 -16.88 -13.24
N CYS A 157 -19.80 -16.08 -13.51
CA CYS A 157 -20.85 -16.45 -14.48
C CYS A 157 -20.62 -15.73 -15.81
N SER A 158 -21.28 -16.19 -16.88
CA SER A 158 -21.11 -15.65 -18.23
C SER A 158 -22.26 -14.75 -18.66
N ASP A 159 -22.70 -13.87 -17.78
CA ASP A 159 -23.76 -12.91 -18.03
C ASP A 159 -23.44 -11.52 -17.45
N GLU A 160 -24.29 -10.52 -17.76
CA GLU A 160 -24.05 -9.13 -17.36
C GLU A 160 -24.03 -8.93 -15.84
N SER A 161 -24.70 -9.81 -15.08
CA SER A 161 -24.70 -9.71 -13.62
C SER A 161 -23.32 -9.94 -13.00
N CYS A 162 -22.52 -10.82 -13.60
CA CYS A 162 -21.12 -11.05 -13.23
C CYS A 162 -20.19 -10.05 -13.92
N PHE A 163 -20.40 -9.76 -15.20
CA PHE A 163 -19.55 -8.82 -15.95
C PHE A 163 -19.51 -7.45 -15.29
N SER A 164 -20.63 -6.94 -14.85
CA SER A 164 -20.72 -5.64 -14.17
C SER A 164 -19.93 -5.62 -12.85
N GLN A 165 -19.87 -6.72 -12.11
CA GLN A 165 -19.06 -6.83 -10.89
C GLN A 165 -17.56 -6.96 -11.20
N ASN A 166 -17.21 -7.56 -12.34
CA ASN A 166 -15.84 -7.73 -12.77
C ASN A 166 -15.22 -6.42 -13.29
N ARG A 167 -16.03 -5.54 -13.90
CA ARG A 167 -15.61 -4.20 -14.35
C ARG A 167 -15.42 -3.25 -13.17
N ARG A 168 -14.34 -3.44 -12.42
CA ARG A 168 -14.10 -2.69 -11.19
C ARG A 168 -12.66 -2.22 -11.04
N VAL A 169 -12.49 -1.30 -10.11
CA VAL A 169 -11.19 -0.98 -9.51
C VAL A 169 -11.30 -1.14 -8.01
N VAL A 170 -10.33 -1.79 -7.41
CA VAL A 170 -10.23 -1.98 -5.95
C VAL A 170 -9.07 -1.17 -5.42
N THR A 171 -9.33 -0.35 -4.42
CA THR A 171 -8.32 0.44 -3.69
C THR A 171 -7.92 -0.30 -2.42
N VAL A 172 -6.73 -0.88 -2.42
CA VAL A 172 -6.19 -1.62 -1.27
C VAL A 172 -5.28 -0.69 -0.48
N VAL A 173 -5.59 -0.46 0.78
CA VAL A 173 -4.75 0.31 1.70
C VAL A 173 -3.93 -0.61 2.60
N GLN A 174 -2.66 -0.28 2.77
CA GLN A 174 -1.71 -1.04 3.59
C GLN A 174 -0.98 -0.07 4.51
N PRO A 175 -0.69 -0.43 5.76
CA PRO A 175 0.18 0.39 6.60
C PRO A 175 1.47 0.68 5.85
N GLY A 176 1.81 1.96 5.70
CA GLY A 176 3.07 2.37 5.10
C GLY A 176 4.21 1.85 5.96
N ALA A 177 5.29 1.36 5.34
CA ALA A 177 6.53 1.15 6.06
C ALA A 177 6.97 2.54 6.56
N GLY A 178 6.87 2.77 7.87
CA GLY A 178 7.31 4.02 8.47
C GLY A 178 8.75 4.32 8.03
N THR A 179 8.93 5.53 7.50
CA THR A 179 10.26 6.08 7.21
C THR A 179 10.90 6.55 8.50
#